data_6716d75ba34532d37b678f7a424c6454
#
_entry.id   6716d75ba34532d37b678f7a424c6454
#
_cell.length_a   1.000
_cell.length_b   1.000
_cell.length_c   1.000
_cell.angle_alpha   90.00
_cell.angle_beta   90.00
_cell.angle_gamma   90.00
#
_symmetry.space_group_name_H-M   'P 1'
#
loop_
_entity.id
_entity.type
_entity.pdbx_description
1 polymer ?
#
loop_
_entity_poly.entity_id
_entity_poly.type
_entity_poly.pdbx_seq_one_letter_code
_entity_poly.pdbx_strand_id
1 'polypeptide(L)'
;MRSRENFLLNDLRGLEQLRRELVCEKARRSIAEFCLFTDDRYQMNWHHRLLCEYLDAFTRKEIRRLMVFMPPRHGKSELVSRKLPAYIFGRNPDANIIATSYSADLAQRMNRDVQRIMDGRLYLELFPDTRLYGKSIG
;
A
#
# COMPACT_ATOMS: atom_id res chain seq x y z
N MET A 1 -15.87 10.80 41.18
CA MET A 1 -16.32 9.88 40.08
C MET A 1 -15.85 10.35 38.69
N ARG A 2 -16.15 11.56 38.25
CA ARG A 2 -15.72 12.11 36.93
C ARG A 2 -14.20 12.07 36.64
N SER A 3 -13.35 12.17 37.67
CA SER A 3 -11.88 12.17 37.49
C SER A 3 -11.29 10.79 37.08
N ARG A 4 -11.84 9.69 37.64
CA ARG A 4 -11.42 8.32 37.27
C ARG A 4 -11.87 7.91 35.88
N GLU A 5 -13.08 8.29 35.48
CA GLU A 5 -13.63 8.02 34.16
C GLU A 5 -12.81 8.75 33.07
N ASN A 6 -12.43 10.03 33.31
CA ASN A 6 -11.62 10.79 32.41
C ASN A 6 -10.19 10.21 32.29
N PHE A 7 -9.62 9.68 33.36
CA PHE A 7 -8.30 9.02 33.33
C PHE A 7 -8.35 7.73 32.49
N LEU A 8 -9.35 6.88 32.71
CA LEU A 8 -9.54 5.64 31.92
C LEU A 8 -9.81 5.92 30.45
N LEU A 9 -10.59 6.95 30.12
CA LEU A 9 -10.85 7.35 28.74
C LEU A 9 -9.58 7.86 28.02
N ASN A 10 -8.71 8.56 28.72
CA ASN A 10 -7.44 9.00 28.18
C ASN A 10 -6.49 7.83 27.93
N ASP A 11 -6.42 6.86 28.86
CA ASP A 11 -5.63 5.65 28.69
C ASP A 11 -6.12 4.81 27.49
N LEU A 12 -7.43 4.65 27.33
CA LEU A 12 -8.02 3.93 26.20
C LEU A 12 -7.69 4.61 24.86
N ARG A 13 -7.80 5.95 24.80
CA ARG A 13 -7.41 6.71 23.59
C ARG A 13 -5.93 6.56 23.27
N GLY A 14 -5.07 6.59 24.28
CA GLY A 14 -3.63 6.36 24.10
C GLY A 14 -3.33 4.97 23.56
N LEU A 15 -3.99 3.93 24.04
CA LEU A 15 -3.87 2.57 23.56
C LEU A 15 -4.37 2.41 22.12
N GLU A 16 -5.51 3.01 21.79
CA GLU A 16 -6.03 3.01 20.41
C GLU A 16 -5.08 3.70 19.43
N GLN A 17 -4.52 4.84 19.82
CA GLN A 17 -3.54 5.55 19.02
C GLN A 17 -2.28 4.71 18.80
N LEU A 18 -1.72 4.12 19.84
CA LEU A 18 -0.55 3.24 19.75
C LEU A 18 -0.82 2.02 18.85
N ARG A 19 -2.01 1.42 19.00
CA ARG A 19 -2.43 0.32 18.12
C ARG A 19 -2.47 0.76 16.65
N ARG A 20 -3.03 1.95 16.38
CA ARG A 20 -3.09 2.50 15.02
C ARG A 20 -1.70 2.73 14.44
N GLU A 21 -0.79 3.30 15.22
CA GLU A 21 0.60 3.52 14.82
C GLU A 21 1.34 2.22 14.49
N LEU A 22 1.14 1.16 15.29
CA LEU A 22 1.71 -0.17 15.03
C LEU A 22 1.17 -0.79 13.72
N VAL A 23 -0.11 -0.63 13.45
CA VAL A 23 -0.72 -1.11 12.19
C VAL A 23 -0.16 -0.34 11.00
N CYS A 24 -0.05 0.98 11.10
CA CYS A 24 0.56 1.80 10.06
C CYS A 24 2.03 1.41 9.81
N GLU A 25 2.79 1.17 10.88
CA GLU A 25 4.20 0.77 10.75
C GLU A 25 4.36 -0.59 10.06
N LYS A 26 3.50 -1.57 10.37
CA LYS A 26 3.46 -2.85 9.66
C LYS A 26 3.14 -2.66 8.18
N ALA A 27 2.14 -1.82 7.87
CA ALA A 27 1.75 -1.53 6.49
C ALA A 27 2.85 -0.80 5.68
N ARG A 28 3.70 0.00 6.33
CA ARG A 28 4.88 0.61 5.68
C ARG A 28 6.00 -0.39 5.40
N ARG A 29 6.07 -1.51 6.12
CA ARG A 29 7.17 -2.49 6.02
C ARG A 29 6.85 -3.71 5.17
N SER A 30 5.59 -4.00 4.93
CA SER A 30 5.14 -5.17 4.17
C SER A 30 4.06 -4.80 3.17
N ILE A 31 4.23 -5.24 1.92
CA ILE A 31 3.23 -5.01 0.88
C ILE A 31 1.92 -5.78 1.17
N ALA A 32 1.99 -6.93 1.85
CA ALA A 32 0.80 -7.65 2.28
C ALA A 32 -0.04 -6.82 3.27
N GLU A 33 0.61 -6.27 4.28
CA GLU A 33 -0.06 -5.41 5.27
C GLU A 33 -0.51 -4.08 4.66
N PHE A 34 0.24 -3.53 3.70
CA PHE A 34 -0.17 -2.37 2.92
C PHE A 34 -1.46 -2.63 2.14
N CYS A 35 -1.58 -3.79 1.48
CA CYS A 35 -2.79 -4.15 0.75
C CYS A 35 -4.01 -4.25 1.67
N LEU A 36 -3.86 -4.91 2.82
CA LEU A 36 -4.93 -5.06 3.80
C LEU A 36 -5.31 -3.73 4.47
N PHE A 37 -4.34 -2.84 4.67
CA PHE A 37 -4.58 -1.53 5.26
C PHE A 37 -5.31 -0.57 4.30
N THR A 38 -4.92 -0.57 3.02
CA THR A 38 -5.45 0.37 2.02
C THR A 38 -6.74 -0.09 1.37
N ASP A 39 -7.14 -1.36 1.57
CA ASP A 39 -8.35 -1.94 0.98
C ASP A 39 -8.92 -2.99 1.94
N ASP A 40 -9.96 -2.63 2.65
CA ASP A 40 -10.67 -3.46 3.63
C ASP A 40 -11.40 -4.68 3.01
N ARG A 41 -11.64 -4.63 1.70
CA ARG A 41 -12.24 -5.73 0.94
C ARG A 41 -11.22 -6.66 0.29
N TYR A 42 -9.92 -6.36 0.45
CA TYR A 42 -8.88 -7.18 -0.16
C TYR A 42 -8.81 -8.57 0.48
N GLN A 43 -9.04 -9.61 -0.32
CA GLN A 43 -9.00 -11.00 0.13
C GLN A 43 -7.59 -11.57 -0.05
N MET A 44 -6.83 -11.61 1.04
CA MET A 44 -5.47 -12.11 1.05
C MET A 44 -5.44 -13.64 1.21
N ASN A 45 -5.18 -14.34 0.11
CA ASN A 45 -5.00 -15.80 0.09
C ASN A 45 -3.51 -16.18 0.25
N TRP A 46 -3.22 -17.46 0.46
CA TRP A 46 -1.86 -17.96 0.66
C TRP A 46 -0.90 -17.62 -0.49
N HIS A 47 -1.35 -17.74 -1.75
CA HIS A 47 -0.53 -17.40 -2.93
C HIS A 47 -0.26 -15.89 -3.07
N HIS A 48 -1.18 -15.05 -2.59
CA HIS A 48 -0.94 -13.61 -2.50
C HIS A 48 0.12 -13.30 -1.45
N ARG A 49 0.09 -13.96 -0.28
CA ARG A 49 1.11 -13.79 0.77
C ARG A 49 2.49 -14.19 0.26
N LEU A 50 2.58 -15.36 -0.38
CA LEU A 50 3.84 -15.82 -0.98
C LEU A 50 4.37 -14.82 -2.02
N LEU A 51 3.51 -14.32 -2.92
CA LEU A 51 3.90 -13.29 -3.88
C LEU A 51 4.38 -12.01 -3.15
N CYS A 52 3.67 -11.56 -2.12
CA CYS A 52 4.06 -10.38 -1.35
C CYS A 52 5.44 -10.52 -0.70
N GLU A 53 5.82 -11.70 -0.20
CA GLU A 53 7.18 -11.96 0.33
C GLU A 53 8.26 -11.72 -0.74
N TYR A 54 8.05 -12.22 -1.96
CA TYR A 54 8.96 -11.96 -3.08
C TYR A 54 8.97 -10.50 -3.51
N LEU A 55 7.81 -9.82 -3.50
CA LEU A 55 7.73 -8.41 -3.81
C LEU A 55 8.41 -7.54 -2.74
N ASP A 56 8.31 -7.90 -1.46
CA ASP A 56 9.04 -7.24 -0.38
C ASP A 56 10.56 -7.41 -0.55
N ALA A 57 11.05 -8.61 -0.87
CA ALA A 57 12.44 -8.86 -1.17
C ALA A 57 12.91 -8.07 -2.42
N PHE A 58 12.04 -7.95 -3.43
CA PHE A 58 12.30 -7.11 -4.61
C PHE A 58 12.42 -5.62 -4.24
N THR A 59 11.53 -5.08 -3.41
CA THR A 59 11.60 -3.68 -2.97
C THR A 59 12.83 -3.39 -2.12
N ARG A 60 13.33 -4.37 -1.37
CA ARG A 60 14.61 -4.28 -0.61
C ARG A 60 15.85 -4.49 -1.47
N LYS A 61 15.68 -4.73 -2.80
CA LYS A 61 16.75 -5.01 -3.76
C LYS A 61 17.53 -6.31 -3.49
N GLU A 62 16.98 -7.21 -2.69
CA GLU A 62 17.51 -8.57 -2.49
C GLU A 62 17.30 -9.42 -3.75
N ILE A 63 16.21 -9.19 -4.46
CA ILE A 63 15.90 -9.75 -5.78
C ILE A 63 15.96 -8.61 -6.80
N ARG A 64 16.82 -8.73 -7.81
CA ARG A 64 16.98 -7.71 -8.85
C ARG A 64 16.05 -7.91 -10.05
N ARG A 65 15.64 -9.15 -10.31
CA ARG A 65 14.78 -9.54 -11.43
C ARG A 65 13.78 -10.55 -10.93
N LEU A 66 12.51 -10.27 -11.16
CA LEU A 66 11.42 -11.14 -10.72
C LEU A 66 10.48 -11.40 -11.91
N MET A 67 10.22 -12.67 -12.19
CA MET A 67 9.21 -13.09 -13.15
C MET A 67 8.07 -13.75 -12.39
N VAL A 68 6.84 -13.31 -12.65
CA VAL A 68 5.64 -13.80 -11.95
C VAL A 68 4.70 -14.47 -12.92
N PHE A 69 4.51 -15.77 -12.75
CA PHE A 69 3.58 -16.59 -13.52
C PHE A 69 2.42 -17.02 -12.61
N MET A 70 1.24 -16.57 -12.95
CA MET A 70 0.01 -16.93 -12.22
C MET A 70 -1.14 -17.08 -13.21
N PRO A 71 -2.10 -17.95 -12.94
CA PRO A 71 -3.31 -18.07 -13.75
C PRO A 71 -4.07 -16.74 -13.83
N PRO A 72 -4.87 -16.52 -14.88
CA PRO A 72 -5.75 -15.35 -14.96
C PRO A 72 -6.67 -15.24 -13.75
N ARG A 73 -7.02 -14.02 -13.36
CA ARG A 73 -7.94 -13.70 -12.25
C ARG A 73 -7.49 -14.15 -10.84
N HIS A 74 -6.19 -14.39 -10.65
CA HIS A 74 -5.60 -14.71 -9.34
C HIS A 74 -4.88 -13.54 -8.66
N GLY A 75 -5.25 -12.31 -8.98
CA GLY A 75 -4.75 -11.11 -8.28
C GLY A 75 -3.36 -10.61 -8.71
N LYS A 76 -2.69 -11.25 -9.68
CA LYS A 76 -1.34 -10.84 -10.13
C LYS A 76 -1.25 -9.36 -10.49
N SER A 77 -2.11 -8.89 -11.38
CA SER A 77 -2.09 -7.49 -11.85
C SER A 77 -2.47 -6.51 -10.75
N GLU A 78 -3.34 -6.90 -9.83
CA GLU A 78 -3.68 -6.09 -8.67
C GLU A 78 -2.45 -5.87 -7.78
N LEU A 79 -1.73 -6.91 -7.46
CA LEU A 79 -0.53 -6.83 -6.62
C LEU A 79 0.64 -6.17 -7.36
N VAL A 80 1.00 -6.67 -8.55
CA VAL A 80 2.25 -6.28 -9.23
C VAL A 80 2.11 -4.98 -10.00
N SER A 81 0.97 -4.73 -10.66
CA SER A 81 0.82 -3.58 -11.55
C SER A 81 0.13 -2.38 -10.88
N ARG A 82 -0.52 -2.55 -9.72
CA ARG A 82 -1.23 -1.48 -9.02
C ARG A 82 -0.70 -1.24 -7.61
N LYS A 83 -0.76 -2.25 -6.72
CA LYS A 83 -0.35 -2.10 -5.31
C LYS A 83 1.15 -1.89 -5.16
N LEU A 84 1.99 -2.65 -5.87
CA LEU A 84 3.45 -2.54 -5.80
C LEU A 84 3.97 -1.16 -6.20
N PRO A 85 3.60 -0.56 -7.36
CA PRO A 85 4.05 0.78 -7.69
C PRO A 85 3.64 1.84 -6.66
N ALA A 86 2.38 1.79 -6.18
CA ALA A 86 1.91 2.70 -5.13
C ALA A 86 2.71 2.55 -3.84
N TYR A 87 3.01 1.31 -3.42
CA TYR A 87 3.83 1.02 -2.25
C TYR A 87 5.27 1.52 -2.38
N ILE A 88 5.88 1.34 -3.56
CA ILE A 88 7.25 1.84 -3.83
C ILE A 88 7.28 3.36 -3.75
N PHE A 89 6.34 4.08 -4.37
CA PHE A 89 6.27 5.54 -4.30
C PHE A 89 6.04 6.05 -2.89
N GLY A 90 5.25 5.35 -2.08
CA GLY A 90 5.05 5.72 -0.67
C GLY A 90 6.34 5.65 0.14
N ARG A 91 7.17 4.63 -0.11
CA ARG A 91 8.44 4.45 0.58
C ARG A 91 9.59 5.28 0.01
N ASN A 92 9.52 5.60 -1.26
CA ASN A 92 10.49 6.42 -1.97
C ASN A 92 9.77 7.28 -3.01
N PRO A 93 9.36 8.50 -2.64
CA PRO A 93 8.65 9.42 -3.55
C PRO A 93 9.44 9.79 -4.81
N ASP A 94 10.77 9.73 -4.76
CA ASP A 94 11.65 10.03 -5.89
C ASP A 94 11.91 8.83 -6.82
N ALA A 95 11.26 7.70 -6.56
CA ALA A 95 11.43 6.52 -7.40
C ALA A 95 10.92 6.75 -8.82
N ASN A 96 11.65 6.24 -9.81
CA ASN A 96 11.23 6.22 -11.20
C ASN A 96 10.77 4.80 -11.56
N ILE A 97 9.51 4.66 -11.99
CA ILE A 97 8.92 3.38 -12.39
C ILE A 97 8.45 3.48 -13.83
N ILE A 98 8.93 2.58 -14.68
CA ILE A 98 8.46 2.43 -16.05
C ILE A 98 7.58 1.20 -16.12
N ALA A 99 6.29 1.39 -16.39
CA ALA A 99 5.33 0.31 -16.60
C ALA A 99 5.02 0.16 -18.09
N THR A 100 5.21 -1.02 -18.63
CA THR A 100 4.92 -1.33 -20.02
C THR A 100 3.84 -2.39 -20.15
N SER A 101 3.07 -2.34 -21.21
CA SER A 101 2.03 -3.31 -21.55
C SER A 101 1.93 -3.50 -23.05
N TYR A 102 1.23 -4.54 -23.48
CA TYR A 102 0.96 -4.77 -24.91
C TYR A 102 0.03 -3.70 -25.52
N SER A 103 -0.67 -2.92 -24.73
CA SER A 103 -1.51 -1.83 -25.23
C SER A 103 -1.36 -0.58 -24.36
N ALA A 104 -1.37 0.59 -25.03
CA ALA A 104 -1.30 1.90 -24.36
C ALA A 104 -2.49 2.11 -23.41
N ASP A 105 -3.69 1.70 -23.81
CA ASP A 105 -4.89 1.84 -22.98
C ASP A 105 -4.80 1.06 -21.67
N LEU A 106 -4.22 -0.14 -21.71
CA LEU A 106 -4.03 -0.95 -20.50
C LEU A 106 -2.99 -0.33 -19.58
N ALA A 107 -1.87 0.14 -20.13
CA ALA A 107 -0.83 0.83 -19.37
C ALA A 107 -1.39 2.10 -18.70
N GLN A 108 -2.18 2.90 -19.42
CA GLN A 108 -2.82 4.10 -18.88
C GLN A 108 -3.85 3.77 -17.77
N ARG A 109 -4.65 2.69 -17.93
CA ARG A 109 -5.58 2.26 -16.87
C ARG A 109 -4.84 1.87 -15.61
N MET A 110 -3.76 1.08 -15.73
CA MET A 110 -2.94 0.68 -14.57
C MET A 110 -2.35 1.91 -13.87
N ASN A 111 -1.85 2.87 -14.64
CA ASN A 111 -1.32 4.12 -14.08
C ASN A 111 -2.41 4.93 -13.33
N ARG A 112 -3.61 5.06 -13.91
CA ARG A 112 -4.74 5.72 -13.21
C ARG A 112 -5.14 4.97 -11.94
N ASP A 113 -5.09 3.64 -11.93
CA ASP A 113 -5.40 2.85 -10.74
C ASP A 113 -4.36 3.05 -9.63
N VAL A 114 -3.08 3.14 -9.99
CA VAL A 114 -2.00 3.51 -9.05
C VAL A 114 -2.26 4.90 -8.45
N GLN A 115 -2.58 5.89 -9.28
CA GLN A 115 -2.89 7.24 -8.81
C GLN A 115 -4.12 7.26 -7.87
N ARG A 116 -5.17 6.47 -8.15
CA ARG A 116 -6.34 6.35 -7.26
C ARG A 116 -5.97 5.77 -5.89
N ILE A 117 -5.08 4.77 -5.86
CA ILE A 117 -4.59 4.22 -4.59
C ILE A 117 -3.84 5.29 -3.81
N MET A 118 -2.94 6.03 -4.48
CA MET A 118 -2.13 7.08 -3.88
C MET A 118 -2.94 8.28 -3.41
N ASP A 119 -4.09 8.55 -4.01
CA ASP A 119 -5.02 9.62 -3.65
C ASP A 119 -5.98 9.22 -2.51
N GLY A 120 -5.95 7.96 -2.10
CA GLY A 120 -6.79 7.42 -1.04
C GLY A 120 -6.40 7.92 0.35
N ARG A 121 -7.40 8.22 1.20
CA ARG A 121 -7.18 8.71 2.57
C ARG A 121 -6.24 7.80 3.37
N LEU A 122 -6.42 6.48 3.29
CA LEU A 122 -5.60 5.50 4.01
C LEU A 122 -4.16 5.48 3.50
N TYR A 123 -3.96 5.68 2.20
CA TYR A 123 -2.61 5.81 1.63
C TYR A 123 -1.89 7.06 2.16
N LEU A 124 -2.58 8.20 2.17
CA LEU A 124 -2.02 9.46 2.68
C LEU A 124 -1.74 9.43 4.18
N GLU A 125 -2.47 8.62 4.95
CA GLU A 125 -2.17 8.36 6.35
C GLU A 125 -0.86 7.59 6.52
N LEU A 126 -0.58 6.61 5.63
CA LEU A 126 0.68 5.86 5.65
C LEU A 126 1.86 6.70 5.17
N PHE A 127 1.65 7.48 4.11
CA PHE A 127 2.71 8.18 3.37
C PHE A 127 2.34 9.66 3.16
N PRO A 128 2.35 10.48 4.22
CA PRO A 128 1.87 11.86 4.16
C PRO A 128 2.75 12.76 3.27
N ASP A 129 4.01 12.39 3.06
CA ASP A 129 4.96 13.15 2.25
C ASP A 129 4.87 12.83 0.75
N THR A 130 4.13 11.78 0.38
CA THR A 130 3.96 11.37 -1.02
C THR A 130 2.73 12.03 -1.60
N ARG A 131 2.92 12.96 -2.55
CA ARG A 131 1.83 13.68 -3.21
C ARG A 131 1.92 13.57 -4.72
N LEU A 132 0.75 13.47 -5.37
CA LEU A 132 0.66 13.54 -6.82
C LEU A 132 0.82 14.98 -7.29
N TYR A 133 1.80 15.25 -8.16
CA TYR A 133 1.93 16.54 -8.80
C TYR A 133 0.77 16.79 -9.78
N GLY A 134 0.20 17.99 -9.77
CA GLY A 134 -0.83 18.43 -10.73
C GLY A 134 -2.28 18.41 -10.22
N LYS A 135 -2.55 17.94 -9.00
CA LYS A 135 -3.83 18.28 -8.36
C LYS A 135 -3.70 19.60 -7.63
N SER A 136 -4.20 20.67 -8.27
CA SER A 136 -4.52 21.92 -7.59
C SER A 136 -5.45 21.59 -6.42
N ILE A 137 -5.00 21.88 -5.20
CA ILE A 137 -5.88 21.85 -4.03
C ILE A 137 -6.81 23.04 -4.21
N GLY A 138 -7.99 22.76 -4.75
CA GLY A 138 -9.10 23.71 -4.78
C GLY A 138 -9.86 23.65 -3.46
#